data_744c708b716906ef9dc4878237d2ca31
#
_entry.id   744c708b716906ef9dc4878237d2ca31
#
_cell.length_a   1.000
_cell.length_b   1.000
_cell.length_c   1.000
_cell.angle_alpha   90.00
_cell.angle_beta   90.00
_cell.angle_gamma   90.00
#
_symmetry.space_group_name_H-M   'P 1'
#
loop_
_entity.id
_entity.type
_entity.pdbx_description
1 polymer ?
#
loop_
_entity_poly.entity_id
_entity_poly.type
_entity_poly.pdbx_seq_one_letter_code
_entity_poly.pdbx_strand_id
1 'polypeptide(L)'
;VSYHAFGQSLRLISDNEVMITEDLMGLEAKEQGTSITASLEAVASSGGIPPAGIVLLSDGIDNAKSQRSEVVLQNLGVRGIPVYTVPIGLTDPDDVSIRNIVMQEVAYSGDKVPVRVQIQSKGYERRTARLAVLLNDRRVSSRIVRFDGGLQFEEVDFRVDVYEKGAAQIDVIIEPFDDEISTVNNRVSRSVRIVNEKVNVLYIEGNARWEYRYLRAILKRDPRINATFIASNVGPEVARNSPEHIERFPNDREDAFQYDLVILGDVDASFFTDDELRLLEELIRDRGASLLMLCGPMYSPGSYTGTPVQAMLPVRFDTEAGWKKIAESVYPVLTREGRSSLVMTLENEVELNDRIWSRMAPMDQLPPLLSAKPGATVLAVLSDSTARDQSYPLVAWQRYGTGKCMSIASDRLWRLRYRTGDKYHWRVWSQCIQFMTLSRLMGEHKRIRLETDRSVYAVDGQCRLYAHVLDDSFDPVVQPVFEVYVSSIDGGQAKQLVSLRPDKPQPGLYEGYFAPPDPGRYRLEANENDQRVSSTTEFQVADVRQELIDTDMSLAHLQRIANLTGGASLGIR
;
A
#
# COMPACT_ATOMS: atom_id res chain seq x y z
N VAL A 1 -4.30 -32.72 36.46
CA VAL A 1 -4.66 -31.46 35.79
C VAL A 1 -3.35 -30.73 35.44
N SER A 2 -3.19 -30.26 34.22
CA SER A 2 -2.06 -29.45 33.82
C SER A 2 -2.53 -28.01 33.52
N TYR A 3 -1.74 -27.03 33.90
CA TYR A 3 -2.06 -25.62 33.78
C TYR A 3 -1.09 -24.99 32.77
N HIS A 4 -1.65 -24.26 31.82
CA HIS A 4 -0.90 -23.65 30.74
C HIS A 4 -1.21 -22.16 30.64
N ALA A 5 -0.18 -21.32 30.43
CA ALA A 5 -0.35 -19.97 29.91
C ALA A 5 -0.18 -19.98 28.41
N PHE A 6 -0.89 -19.10 27.72
CA PHE A 6 -0.80 -18.97 26.28
C PHE A 6 -0.88 -17.51 25.84
N GLY A 7 -0.24 -17.25 24.74
CA GLY A 7 -0.27 -16.04 23.95
C GLY A 7 -0.07 -16.46 22.51
N GLN A 8 1.02 -16.03 21.84
CA GLN A 8 1.42 -16.59 20.55
C GLN A 8 1.98 -18.02 20.69
N SER A 9 2.50 -18.35 21.85
CA SER A 9 3.03 -19.65 22.22
C SER A 9 2.34 -20.24 23.44
N LEU A 10 2.42 -21.56 23.57
CA LEU A 10 1.89 -22.29 24.73
C LEU A 10 3.02 -22.59 25.72
N ARG A 11 2.84 -22.26 27.00
CA ARG A 11 3.80 -22.54 28.07
C ARG A 11 3.13 -23.33 29.18
N LEU A 12 3.71 -24.46 29.59
CA LEU A 12 3.28 -25.19 30.80
C LEU A 12 3.66 -24.33 32.03
N ILE A 13 2.69 -24.09 32.91
CA ILE A 13 2.90 -23.37 34.17
C ILE A 13 3.19 -24.40 35.26
N SER A 14 2.26 -25.34 35.49
CA SER A 14 2.36 -26.35 36.52
C SER A 14 1.53 -27.57 36.18
N ASP A 15 1.96 -28.72 36.63
CA ASP A 15 1.18 -29.98 36.67
C ASP A 15 0.76 -30.36 38.10
N ASN A 16 1.02 -29.48 39.10
CA ASN A 16 0.73 -29.70 40.50
C ASN A 16 -0.25 -28.62 41.04
N GLU A 17 -1.37 -29.07 41.62
CA GLU A 17 -2.44 -28.22 42.14
C GLU A 17 -2.04 -27.38 43.37
N VAL A 18 -0.99 -27.77 44.11
CA VAL A 18 -0.64 -27.15 45.39
C VAL A 18 0.16 -25.82 45.21
N MET A 19 0.91 -25.69 44.15
CA MET A 19 1.81 -24.52 43.91
C MET A 19 1.26 -23.49 42.91
N ILE A 20 0.10 -23.74 42.32
CA ILE A 20 -0.43 -22.96 41.19
C ILE A 20 -0.69 -21.49 41.51
N THR A 21 -1.04 -21.14 42.73
CA THR A 21 -1.40 -19.78 43.11
C THR A 21 -0.17 -18.86 43.06
N GLU A 22 1.00 -19.34 43.47
CA GLU A 22 2.26 -18.58 43.42
C GLU A 22 2.75 -18.46 41.97
N ASP A 23 2.64 -19.54 41.20
CA ASP A 23 3.00 -19.58 39.79
C ASP A 23 2.15 -18.61 38.94
N LEU A 24 0.82 -18.55 39.25
CA LEU A 24 -0.10 -17.61 38.56
C LEU A 24 0.17 -16.15 38.93
N MET A 25 0.53 -15.84 40.16
CA MET A 25 0.88 -14.45 40.55
C MET A 25 2.19 -13.95 39.93
N GLY A 26 3.06 -14.86 39.49
CA GLY A 26 4.30 -14.54 38.79
C GLY A 26 4.16 -14.42 37.27
N LEU A 27 2.95 -14.56 36.71
CA LEU A 27 2.73 -14.44 35.27
C LEU A 27 2.78 -12.97 34.83
N GLU A 28 3.68 -12.69 33.93
CA GLU A 28 3.73 -11.41 33.22
C GLU A 28 3.26 -11.60 31.78
N ALA A 29 2.39 -10.71 31.32
CA ALA A 29 1.96 -10.65 29.91
C ALA A 29 3.11 -10.07 29.06
N LYS A 30 3.92 -10.94 28.45
CA LYS A 30 5.09 -10.56 27.64
C LYS A 30 4.86 -10.71 26.14
N GLU A 31 3.89 -11.52 25.72
CA GLU A 31 3.64 -11.79 24.31
C GLU A 31 2.76 -10.71 23.68
N GLN A 32 2.97 -10.46 22.38
CA GLN A 32 2.35 -9.34 21.67
C GLN A 32 1.00 -9.70 21.04
N GLY A 33 0.59 -10.94 21.13
CA GLY A 33 -0.66 -11.42 20.56
C GLY A 33 -1.07 -12.77 21.13
N THR A 34 -2.32 -13.13 20.90
CA THR A 34 -2.93 -14.36 21.37
C THR A 34 -3.37 -15.24 20.19
N SER A 35 -2.96 -16.51 20.20
CA SER A 35 -3.43 -17.57 19.31
C SER A 35 -4.17 -18.63 20.09
N ILE A 36 -5.47 -18.44 20.29
CA ILE A 36 -6.33 -19.39 21.03
C ILE A 36 -6.32 -20.74 20.34
N THR A 37 -6.55 -20.75 19.04
CA THR A 37 -6.74 -21.99 18.27
C THR A 37 -5.47 -22.83 18.22
N ALA A 38 -4.29 -22.21 17.99
CA ALA A 38 -3.02 -22.91 17.98
C ALA A 38 -2.66 -23.47 19.35
N SER A 39 -3.00 -22.73 20.42
CA SER A 39 -2.77 -23.17 21.80
C SER A 39 -3.63 -24.34 22.17
N LEU A 40 -4.91 -24.37 21.78
CA LEU A 40 -5.81 -25.52 21.98
C LEU A 40 -5.30 -26.75 21.22
N GLU A 41 -4.84 -26.60 19.99
CA GLU A 41 -4.25 -27.68 19.20
C GLU A 41 -2.98 -28.25 19.87
N ALA A 42 -2.12 -27.38 20.38
CA ALA A 42 -0.90 -27.73 21.07
C ALA A 42 -1.18 -28.49 22.37
N VAL A 43 -2.13 -28.02 23.19
CA VAL A 43 -2.58 -28.76 24.42
C VAL A 43 -3.12 -30.11 24.07
N ALA A 44 -3.97 -30.24 23.06
CA ALA A 44 -4.58 -31.49 22.64
C ALA A 44 -3.56 -32.46 22.03
N SER A 45 -2.39 -31.99 21.63
CA SER A 45 -1.31 -32.79 21.03
C SER A 45 -0.12 -33.00 21.97
N SER A 46 -0.02 -32.26 23.07
CA SER A 46 1.01 -32.38 24.09
C SER A 46 0.69 -33.55 25.01
N GLY A 47 1.44 -34.61 24.92
CA GLY A 47 1.32 -35.80 25.79
C GLY A 47 0.72 -37.01 25.08
N GLY A 48 1.17 -38.19 25.45
CA GLY A 48 0.76 -39.46 24.83
C GLY A 48 -0.73 -39.82 25.06
N ILE A 49 -1.45 -39.15 25.97
CA ILE A 49 -2.87 -39.36 26.28
C ILE A 49 -3.64 -38.08 26.02
N PRO A 50 -4.65 -38.07 25.14
CA PRO A 50 -5.49 -36.89 24.91
C PRO A 50 -6.17 -36.42 26.22
N PRO A 51 -6.28 -35.08 26.43
CA PRO A 51 -7.00 -34.56 27.60
C PRO A 51 -8.50 -34.92 27.52
N ALA A 52 -9.12 -35.22 28.67
CA ALA A 52 -10.57 -35.49 28.77
C ALA A 52 -11.42 -34.24 28.45
N GLY A 53 -10.84 -33.05 28.52
CA GLY A 53 -11.43 -31.76 28.21
C GLY A 53 -10.48 -30.64 28.56
N ILE A 54 -10.74 -29.44 28.00
CA ILE A 54 -9.93 -28.23 28.19
C ILE A 54 -10.83 -27.15 28.79
N VAL A 55 -10.36 -26.47 29.84
CA VAL A 55 -10.99 -25.25 30.36
C VAL A 55 -10.17 -24.05 29.88
N LEU A 56 -10.79 -23.21 29.08
CA LEU A 56 -10.19 -22.02 28.51
C LEU A 56 -10.68 -20.76 29.24
N LEU A 57 -9.78 -20.05 29.91
CA LEU A 57 -10.02 -18.75 30.52
C LEU A 57 -9.46 -17.68 29.57
N SER A 58 -10.31 -16.87 28.95
CA SER A 58 -9.91 -15.89 27.93
C SER A 58 -10.98 -14.83 27.73
N ASP A 59 -10.59 -13.67 27.20
CA ASP A 59 -11.50 -12.68 26.64
C ASP A 59 -12.06 -13.06 25.25
N GLY A 60 -11.55 -14.14 24.65
CA GLY A 60 -11.98 -14.64 23.35
C GLY A 60 -11.40 -13.86 22.16
N ILE A 61 -10.46 -12.96 22.38
CA ILE A 61 -9.75 -12.25 21.30
C ILE A 61 -8.65 -13.17 20.76
N ASP A 62 -8.74 -13.52 19.47
CA ASP A 62 -7.73 -14.30 18.74
C ASP A 62 -7.17 -13.41 17.63
N ASN A 63 -6.09 -12.68 17.91
CA ASN A 63 -5.49 -11.71 17.00
C ASN A 63 -4.38 -12.31 16.11
N ALA A 64 -3.97 -13.55 16.36
CA ALA A 64 -3.04 -14.33 15.53
C ALA A 64 -3.76 -15.38 14.67
N LYS A 65 -4.98 -15.08 14.18
CA LYS A 65 -5.85 -16.01 13.43
C LYS A 65 -5.13 -16.71 12.28
N SER A 66 -5.17 -18.05 12.29
CA SER A 66 -4.80 -18.86 11.14
C SER A 66 -6.04 -19.12 10.27
N GLN A 67 -5.87 -19.25 8.95
CA GLN A 67 -6.95 -19.63 8.02
C GLN A 67 -7.53 -21.03 8.32
N ARG A 68 -6.93 -21.80 9.24
CA ARG A 68 -7.33 -23.16 9.61
C ARG A 68 -8.05 -23.26 10.97
N SER A 69 -8.35 -22.12 11.60
CA SER A 69 -8.92 -22.09 12.96
C SER A 69 -10.19 -22.96 13.12
N GLU A 70 -11.11 -22.90 12.16
CA GLU A 70 -12.34 -23.72 12.22
C GLU A 70 -12.09 -25.22 12.08
N VAL A 71 -11.14 -25.60 11.23
CA VAL A 71 -10.79 -27.01 11.02
C VAL A 71 -10.19 -27.61 12.29
N VAL A 72 -9.36 -26.86 13.01
CA VAL A 72 -8.78 -27.30 14.29
C VAL A 72 -9.84 -27.50 15.34
N LEU A 73 -10.79 -26.57 15.50
CA LEU A 73 -11.88 -26.70 16.46
C LEU A 73 -12.79 -27.87 16.14
N GLN A 74 -13.13 -28.08 14.87
CA GLN A 74 -13.91 -29.25 14.44
C GLN A 74 -13.17 -30.56 14.71
N ASN A 75 -11.86 -30.61 14.48
CA ASN A 75 -11.03 -31.77 14.78
C ASN A 75 -11.00 -32.11 16.28
N LEU A 76 -10.96 -31.11 17.16
CA LEU A 76 -11.06 -31.31 18.60
C LEU A 76 -12.42 -31.96 18.98
N GLY A 77 -13.51 -31.48 18.38
CA GLY A 77 -14.83 -32.04 18.55
C GLY A 77 -14.92 -33.49 18.08
N VAL A 78 -14.36 -33.82 16.90
CA VAL A 78 -14.32 -35.20 16.38
C VAL A 78 -13.47 -36.11 17.27
N ARG A 79 -12.40 -35.60 17.86
CA ARG A 79 -11.54 -36.33 18.82
C ARG A 79 -12.18 -36.50 20.22
N GLY A 80 -13.36 -35.91 20.45
CA GLY A 80 -14.08 -35.96 21.73
C GLY A 80 -13.39 -35.16 22.84
N ILE A 81 -12.69 -34.06 22.49
CA ILE A 81 -12.03 -33.17 23.45
C ILE A 81 -12.87 -31.91 23.58
N PRO A 82 -13.81 -31.80 24.52
CA PRO A 82 -14.64 -30.63 24.72
C PRO A 82 -13.82 -29.48 25.31
N VAL A 83 -14.08 -28.26 24.83
CA VAL A 83 -13.50 -27.03 25.38
C VAL A 83 -14.60 -26.26 26.12
N TYR A 84 -14.39 -26.07 27.42
CA TYR A 84 -15.25 -25.25 28.27
C TYR A 84 -14.65 -23.86 28.36
N THR A 85 -15.38 -22.85 27.90
CA THR A 85 -14.88 -21.47 27.90
C THR A 85 -15.40 -20.69 29.10
N VAL A 86 -14.51 -20.03 29.80
CA VAL A 86 -14.82 -19.10 30.90
C VAL A 86 -14.42 -17.70 30.43
N PRO A 87 -15.38 -16.82 30.10
CA PRO A 87 -15.10 -15.48 29.63
C PRO A 87 -14.52 -14.63 30.76
N ILE A 88 -13.37 -14.00 30.46
CA ILE A 88 -12.69 -13.06 31.37
C ILE A 88 -12.50 -11.76 30.61
N GLY A 89 -12.98 -10.65 31.15
CA GLY A 89 -12.87 -9.32 30.53
C GLY A 89 -14.17 -8.53 30.68
N LEU A 90 -14.17 -7.32 30.15
CA LEU A 90 -15.35 -6.47 30.14
C LEU A 90 -16.08 -6.61 28.79
N THR A 91 -17.37 -6.81 28.88
CA THR A 91 -18.26 -6.70 27.73
C THR A 91 -18.64 -5.23 27.59
N ASP A 92 -18.17 -4.58 26.54
CA ASP A 92 -18.63 -3.25 26.20
C ASP A 92 -17.98 -2.09 27.00
N PRO A 93 -16.64 -2.06 27.17
CA PRO A 93 -15.99 -0.94 27.84
C PRO A 93 -16.12 0.37 27.03
N ASP A 94 -16.18 1.50 27.76
CA ASP A 94 -16.07 2.81 27.15
C ASP A 94 -14.64 3.00 26.64
N ASP A 95 -14.49 3.35 25.34
CA ASP A 95 -13.19 3.46 24.66
C ASP A 95 -13.22 4.48 23.53
N VAL A 96 -12.11 5.20 23.33
CA VAL A 96 -11.90 6.04 22.16
C VAL A 96 -10.60 5.63 21.50
N SER A 97 -10.66 5.25 20.24
CA SER A 97 -9.51 4.71 19.51
C SER A 97 -9.35 5.32 18.13
N ILE A 98 -8.09 5.42 17.69
CA ILE A 98 -7.75 5.74 16.30
C ILE A 98 -7.65 4.43 15.53
N ARG A 99 -8.65 4.15 14.69
CA ARG A 99 -8.72 2.90 13.93
C ARG A 99 -7.79 2.88 12.74
N ASN A 100 -7.64 4.01 12.06
CA ASN A 100 -6.80 4.08 10.87
C ASN A 100 -6.39 5.52 10.57
N ILE A 101 -5.23 5.65 9.88
CA ILE A 101 -4.77 6.89 9.28
C ILE A 101 -4.54 6.63 7.79
N VAL A 102 -5.24 7.37 6.95
CA VAL A 102 -5.07 7.33 5.49
C VAL A 102 -4.29 8.56 5.06
N MET A 103 -3.09 8.35 4.55
CA MET A 103 -2.21 9.39 4.04
C MET A 103 -1.27 8.85 2.95
N GLN A 104 -0.65 9.74 2.20
CA GLN A 104 0.38 9.37 1.23
C GLN A 104 1.71 9.04 1.93
N GLU A 105 2.44 8.06 1.40
CA GLU A 105 3.74 7.62 1.94
C GLU A 105 4.90 8.51 1.49
N VAL A 106 4.72 9.28 0.42
CA VAL A 106 5.71 10.21 -0.11
C VAL A 106 5.07 11.58 -0.35
N ALA A 107 5.79 12.63 0.02
CA ALA A 107 5.44 14.02 -0.22
C ALA A 107 6.64 14.79 -0.76
N TYR A 108 6.39 15.89 -1.45
CA TYR A 108 7.46 16.80 -1.83
C TYR A 108 7.63 17.89 -0.77
N SER A 109 8.86 18.37 -0.63
CA SER A 109 9.14 19.52 0.24
C SER A 109 8.28 20.72 -0.18
N GLY A 110 7.56 21.29 0.80
CA GLY A 110 6.58 22.36 0.59
C GLY A 110 5.15 21.89 0.30
N ASP A 111 4.90 20.58 0.24
CA ASP A 111 3.56 20.03 0.08
C ASP A 111 2.75 20.12 1.38
N LYS A 112 1.42 20.07 1.23
CA LYS A 112 0.46 19.87 2.31
C LYS A 112 -0.05 18.44 2.27
N VAL A 113 0.53 17.58 3.11
CA VAL A 113 0.13 16.17 3.21
C VAL A 113 -1.28 16.07 3.78
N PRO A 114 -2.25 15.52 3.04
CA PRO A 114 -3.57 15.24 3.59
C PRO A 114 -3.48 14.02 4.52
N VAL A 115 -3.98 14.17 5.73
CA VAL A 115 -4.05 13.11 6.75
C VAL A 115 -5.49 12.93 7.14
N ARG A 116 -6.09 11.80 6.80
CA ARG A 116 -7.44 11.43 7.21
C ARG A 116 -7.35 10.45 8.37
N VAL A 117 -8.00 10.78 9.45
CA VAL A 117 -8.03 10.01 10.69
C VAL A 117 -9.40 9.41 10.87
N GLN A 118 -9.47 8.10 11.03
CA GLN A 118 -10.68 7.37 11.35
C GLN A 118 -10.69 7.05 12.85
N ILE A 119 -11.65 7.61 13.56
CA ILE A 119 -11.83 7.47 15.00
C ILE A 119 -13.05 6.57 15.24
N GLN A 120 -12.92 5.70 16.22
CA GLN A 120 -14.05 4.99 16.81
C GLN A 120 -14.17 5.42 18.26
N SER A 121 -15.37 5.74 18.69
CA SER A 121 -15.69 5.94 20.09
C SER A 121 -16.87 5.07 20.50
N LYS A 122 -16.85 4.66 21.75
CA LYS A 122 -17.89 3.86 22.39
C LYS A 122 -18.11 4.41 23.80
N GLY A 123 -19.33 4.55 24.20
CA GLY A 123 -19.65 5.26 25.44
C GLY A 123 -19.60 6.78 25.29
N TYR A 124 -19.02 7.46 26.20
CA TYR A 124 -18.65 8.89 26.24
C TYR A 124 -19.70 9.89 25.70
N GLU A 125 -20.94 9.75 26.15
CA GLU A 125 -22.02 10.68 25.74
C GLU A 125 -21.71 12.12 26.16
N ARG A 126 -21.78 13.06 25.18
CA ARG A 126 -21.56 14.50 25.33
C ARG A 126 -20.15 14.90 25.81
N ARG A 127 -19.16 14.00 25.71
CA ARG A 127 -17.76 14.35 26.00
C ARG A 127 -17.05 14.87 24.75
N THR A 128 -15.95 15.55 24.96
CA THR A 128 -15.08 16.03 23.88
C THR A 128 -13.63 15.66 24.18
N ALA A 129 -12.90 15.26 23.14
CA ALA A 129 -11.45 15.05 23.24
C ALA A 129 -10.71 15.87 22.18
N ARG A 130 -9.46 16.18 22.43
CA ARG A 130 -8.61 16.84 21.46
C ARG A 130 -7.89 15.79 20.62
N LEU A 131 -8.11 15.84 19.31
CA LEU A 131 -7.34 15.10 18.32
C LEU A 131 -6.20 15.98 17.82
N ALA A 132 -4.96 15.57 18.02
CA ALA A 132 -3.76 16.30 17.62
C ALA A 132 -2.95 15.53 16.59
N VAL A 133 -2.34 16.26 15.64
CA VAL A 133 -1.38 15.72 14.68
C VAL A 133 -0.01 16.33 14.98
N LEU A 134 0.98 15.46 15.10
CA LEU A 134 2.38 15.84 15.32
C LEU A 134 3.21 15.45 14.09
N LEU A 135 4.20 16.25 13.76
CA LEU A 135 5.24 15.97 12.79
C LEU A 135 6.59 15.94 13.52
N ASN A 136 7.25 14.78 13.54
CA ASN A 136 8.50 14.60 14.31
C ASN A 136 8.37 15.11 15.75
N ASP A 137 7.37 14.62 16.49
CA ASP A 137 7.02 14.98 17.86
C ASP A 137 6.59 16.44 18.09
N ARG A 138 6.56 17.27 17.06
CA ARG A 138 6.08 18.65 17.15
C ARG A 138 4.62 18.75 16.71
N ARG A 139 3.75 19.20 17.61
CA ARG A 139 2.33 19.40 17.27
C ARG A 139 2.15 20.46 16.19
N VAL A 140 1.58 20.07 15.06
CA VAL A 140 1.35 20.93 13.87
C VAL A 140 -0.11 21.29 13.66
N SER A 141 -1.03 20.47 14.18
CA SER A 141 -2.48 20.74 14.06
C SER A 141 -3.26 20.06 15.18
N SER A 142 -4.44 20.59 15.50
CA SER A 142 -5.37 19.89 16.39
C SER A 142 -6.81 20.30 16.13
N ARG A 143 -7.77 19.40 16.45
CA ARG A 143 -9.21 19.62 16.41
C ARG A 143 -9.86 19.03 17.65
N ILE A 144 -10.99 19.60 18.05
CA ILE A 144 -11.85 19.05 19.11
C ILE A 144 -12.88 18.16 18.43
N VAL A 145 -12.99 16.91 18.87
CA VAL A 145 -13.96 15.91 18.45
C VAL A 145 -14.97 15.77 19.57
N ARG A 146 -16.25 15.69 19.21
CA ARG A 146 -17.36 15.53 20.16
C ARG A 146 -17.98 14.16 19.98
N PHE A 147 -18.24 13.48 21.08
CA PHE A 147 -18.87 12.18 21.12
C PHE A 147 -20.32 12.30 21.60
N ASP A 148 -21.23 11.62 20.88
CA ASP A 148 -22.69 11.69 21.17
C ASP A 148 -23.21 10.43 21.89
N GLY A 149 -22.29 9.52 22.29
CA GLY A 149 -22.61 8.26 22.96
C GLY A 149 -22.85 7.08 22.01
N GLY A 150 -22.87 5.87 22.57
CA GLY A 150 -22.97 4.64 21.78
C GLY A 150 -21.72 4.34 20.94
N LEU A 151 -21.84 3.47 19.95
CA LEU A 151 -20.77 3.18 19.00
C LEU A 151 -20.83 4.21 17.86
N GLN A 152 -19.78 5.01 17.72
CA GLN A 152 -19.69 6.09 16.74
C GLN A 152 -18.40 5.95 15.93
N PHE A 153 -18.48 6.26 14.63
CA PHE A 153 -17.32 6.36 13.75
C PHE A 153 -17.26 7.77 13.18
N GLU A 154 -16.11 8.40 13.27
CA GLU A 154 -15.89 9.76 12.79
C GLU A 154 -14.62 9.84 11.94
N GLU A 155 -14.68 10.63 10.87
CA GLU A 155 -13.50 10.93 10.03
C GLU A 155 -13.13 12.41 10.18
N VAL A 156 -11.84 12.65 10.46
CA VAL A 156 -11.30 13.99 10.62
C VAL A 156 -10.15 14.20 9.66
N ASP A 157 -10.25 15.21 8.80
CA ASP A 157 -9.22 15.55 7.82
C ASP A 157 -8.30 16.65 8.35
N PHE A 158 -6.98 16.43 8.23
CA PHE A 158 -5.93 17.42 8.48
C PHE A 158 -5.10 17.65 7.23
N ARG A 159 -4.33 18.75 7.23
CA ARG A 159 -3.30 19.05 6.25
C ARG A 159 -2.02 19.43 7.00
N VAL A 160 -0.96 18.68 6.76
CA VAL A 160 0.34 18.84 7.41
C VAL A 160 1.33 19.42 6.42
N ASP A 161 1.88 20.59 6.69
CA ASP A 161 2.93 21.20 5.89
C ASP A 161 4.27 20.48 6.17
N VAL A 162 4.95 20.00 5.12
CA VAL A 162 6.22 19.28 5.23
C VAL A 162 7.30 20.00 4.43
N TYR A 163 8.50 20.15 5.02
CA TYR A 163 9.59 20.93 4.41
C TYR A 163 10.93 20.20 4.41
N GLU A 164 11.27 19.49 5.48
CA GLU A 164 12.58 18.88 5.66
C GLU A 164 12.68 17.57 4.88
N LYS A 165 13.71 17.45 3.99
CA LYS A 165 13.98 16.23 3.22
C LYS A 165 14.31 15.06 4.16
N GLY A 166 13.81 13.89 3.84
CA GLY A 166 14.06 12.66 4.57
C GLY A 166 12.78 11.99 5.05
N ALA A 167 12.92 11.00 5.91
CA ALA A 167 11.78 10.40 6.58
C ALA A 167 11.28 11.31 7.69
N ALA A 168 9.97 11.50 7.74
CA ALA A 168 9.30 12.21 8.82
C ALA A 168 8.19 11.31 9.38
N GLN A 169 7.98 11.42 10.69
CA GLN A 169 6.93 10.69 11.39
C GLN A 169 5.73 11.61 11.61
N ILE A 170 4.56 11.14 11.23
CA ILE A 170 3.28 11.76 11.55
C ILE A 170 2.61 10.90 12.61
N ASP A 171 2.45 11.48 13.79
CA ASP A 171 1.70 10.89 14.89
C ASP A 171 0.35 11.56 15.00
N VAL A 172 -0.67 10.75 15.17
CA VAL A 172 -2.00 11.22 15.52
C VAL A 172 -2.31 10.74 16.92
N ILE A 173 -2.73 11.65 17.78
CA ILE A 173 -3.01 11.38 19.18
C ILE A 173 -4.38 11.96 19.52
N ILE A 174 -5.25 11.15 20.12
CA ILE A 174 -6.47 11.61 20.77
C ILE A 174 -6.22 11.66 22.28
N GLU A 175 -6.59 12.76 22.93
CA GLU A 175 -6.45 12.88 24.38
C GLU A 175 -7.31 11.81 25.07
N PRO A 176 -6.71 10.94 25.91
CA PRO A 176 -7.45 9.88 26.59
C PRO A 176 -8.38 10.44 27.66
N PHE A 177 -9.41 9.70 27.99
CA PHE A 177 -10.23 9.97 29.17
C PHE A 177 -9.66 9.24 30.40
N ASP A 178 -9.86 9.79 31.60
CA ASP A 178 -9.32 9.24 32.85
C ASP A 178 -9.90 7.85 33.19
N ASP A 179 -11.06 7.52 32.64
CA ASP A 179 -11.80 6.28 32.84
C ASP A 179 -11.60 5.27 31.69
N GLU A 180 -10.67 5.52 30.78
CA GLU A 180 -10.37 4.66 29.63
C GLU A 180 -9.51 3.45 30.05
N ILE A 181 -9.86 2.26 29.57
CA ILE A 181 -9.16 1.03 29.96
C ILE A 181 -7.78 0.94 29.31
N SER A 182 -7.67 1.36 28.07
CA SER A 182 -6.41 1.35 27.31
C SER A 182 -6.22 2.68 26.61
N THR A 183 -5.05 3.26 26.77
CA THR A 183 -4.65 4.49 26.07
C THR A 183 -3.69 4.22 24.91
N VAL A 184 -3.37 2.94 24.66
CA VAL A 184 -2.42 2.53 23.61
C VAL A 184 -3.01 2.77 22.22
N ASN A 185 -4.33 2.55 22.06
CA ASN A 185 -5.07 2.75 20.81
C ASN A 185 -5.43 4.23 20.53
N ASN A 186 -5.06 5.15 21.44
CA ASN A 186 -5.23 6.59 21.28
C ASN A 186 -4.10 7.25 20.46
N ARG A 187 -3.05 6.50 20.12
CA ARG A 187 -1.95 6.99 19.30
C ARG A 187 -1.68 6.05 18.14
N VAL A 188 -1.60 6.60 16.94
CA VAL A 188 -1.17 5.89 15.74
C VAL A 188 -0.12 6.71 15.01
N SER A 189 0.95 6.04 14.59
CA SER A 189 2.09 6.65 13.89
C SER A 189 2.13 6.16 12.43
N ARG A 190 2.50 7.06 11.51
CA ARG A 190 2.78 6.76 10.11
C ARG A 190 4.02 7.51 9.66
N SER A 191 4.83 6.86 8.84
CA SER A 191 5.99 7.48 8.21
C SER A 191 5.61 8.09 6.87
N VAL A 192 6.18 9.26 6.57
CA VAL A 192 6.11 9.91 5.26
C VAL A 192 7.52 10.27 4.83
N ARG A 193 7.87 9.94 3.58
CA ARG A 193 9.15 10.32 3.00
C ARG A 193 9.01 11.64 2.26
N ILE A 194 9.81 12.64 2.65
CA ILE A 194 9.82 13.96 2.03
C ILE A 194 10.97 14.01 1.04
N VAL A 195 10.64 14.21 -0.24
CA VAL A 195 11.59 14.26 -1.35
C VAL A 195 11.65 15.64 -1.96
N ASN A 196 12.81 15.98 -2.53
CA ASN A 196 13.02 17.24 -3.24
C ASN A 196 13.46 17.04 -4.70
N GLU A 197 13.56 15.79 -5.13
CA GLU A 197 13.99 15.44 -6.48
C GLU A 197 12.85 15.57 -7.47
N LYS A 198 13.15 16.11 -8.64
CA LYS A 198 12.18 16.20 -9.73
C LYS A 198 11.98 14.83 -10.38
N VAL A 199 10.75 14.58 -10.82
CA VAL A 199 10.38 13.41 -11.62
C VAL A 199 10.64 13.71 -13.09
N ASN A 200 11.45 12.89 -13.75
CA ASN A 200 11.68 13.02 -15.18
C ASN A 200 10.59 12.25 -15.96
N VAL A 201 9.80 12.99 -16.71
CA VAL A 201 8.69 12.44 -17.51
C VAL A 201 8.99 12.62 -18.99
N LEU A 202 8.95 11.52 -19.74
CA LEU A 202 8.99 11.55 -21.21
C LEU A 202 7.58 11.35 -21.74
N TYR A 203 7.03 12.32 -22.45
CA TYR A 203 5.72 12.23 -23.08
C TYR A 203 5.84 12.18 -24.61
N ILE A 204 5.48 11.04 -25.18
CA ILE A 204 5.55 10.77 -26.62
C ILE A 204 4.12 10.80 -27.17
N GLU A 205 3.85 11.64 -28.14
CA GLU A 205 2.53 11.81 -28.72
C GLU A 205 2.59 11.81 -30.26
N GLY A 206 1.61 11.20 -30.90
CA GLY A 206 1.49 11.20 -32.36
C GLY A 206 0.95 12.51 -32.88
N ASN A 207 -0.24 12.86 -32.43
CA ASN A 207 -0.96 14.04 -32.89
C ASN A 207 -1.31 14.97 -31.72
N ALA A 208 -1.41 16.26 -32.00
CA ALA A 208 -1.73 17.28 -30.99
C ALA A 208 -3.22 17.21 -30.58
N ARG A 209 -3.61 16.17 -29.81
CA ARG A 209 -4.95 15.99 -29.25
C ARG A 209 -5.22 16.99 -28.12
N TRP A 210 -6.50 17.16 -27.76
CA TRP A 210 -6.87 18.01 -26.62
C TRP A 210 -6.28 17.51 -25.30
N GLU A 211 -6.24 16.19 -25.09
CA GLU A 211 -5.61 15.60 -23.91
C GLU A 211 -4.12 15.94 -23.84
N TYR A 212 -3.39 15.78 -24.96
CA TYR A 212 -1.97 16.17 -25.05
C TYR A 212 -1.77 17.65 -24.67
N ARG A 213 -2.58 18.52 -25.24
CA ARG A 213 -2.46 19.96 -24.99
C ARG A 213 -2.60 20.31 -23.52
N TYR A 214 -3.60 19.73 -22.83
CA TYR A 214 -3.86 20.04 -21.43
C TYR A 214 -2.89 19.31 -20.51
N LEU A 215 -2.56 18.05 -20.77
CA LEU A 215 -1.61 17.29 -19.98
C LEU A 215 -0.20 17.90 -20.08
N ARG A 216 0.23 18.29 -21.28
CA ARG A 216 1.50 19.03 -21.48
C ARG A 216 1.54 20.30 -20.64
N ALA A 217 0.45 21.05 -20.57
CA ALA A 217 0.39 22.26 -19.75
C ALA A 217 0.48 21.96 -18.24
N ILE A 218 -0.10 20.83 -17.78
CA ILE A 218 0.03 20.36 -16.40
C ILE A 218 1.49 20.00 -16.10
N LEU A 219 2.11 19.16 -16.93
CA LEU A 219 3.48 18.71 -16.76
C LEU A 219 4.47 19.88 -16.70
N LYS A 220 4.31 20.89 -17.55
CA LYS A 220 5.16 22.09 -17.58
C LYS A 220 4.96 23.01 -16.37
N ARG A 221 3.75 23.06 -15.82
CA ARG A 221 3.43 23.95 -14.71
C ARG A 221 3.85 23.38 -13.35
N ASP A 222 3.98 22.07 -13.24
CA ASP A 222 4.35 21.43 -11.98
C ASP A 222 5.88 21.53 -11.75
N PRO A 223 6.34 22.28 -10.74
CA PRO A 223 7.78 22.48 -10.49
C PRO A 223 8.50 21.20 -10.08
N ARG A 224 7.76 20.16 -9.71
CA ARG A 224 8.27 18.84 -9.30
C ARG A 224 8.57 17.95 -10.50
N ILE A 225 8.14 18.34 -11.69
CA ILE A 225 8.27 17.55 -12.91
C ILE A 225 9.28 18.20 -13.84
N ASN A 226 10.17 17.38 -14.37
CA ASN A 226 11.02 17.71 -15.51
C ASN A 226 10.47 16.95 -16.72
N ALA A 227 9.75 17.64 -17.58
CA ALA A 227 9.04 17.04 -18.70
C ALA A 227 9.78 17.21 -20.01
N THR A 228 10.02 16.10 -20.70
CA THR A 228 10.53 16.04 -22.08
C THR A 228 9.44 15.55 -23.02
N PHE A 229 9.35 16.09 -24.21
CA PHE A 229 8.30 15.78 -25.18
C PHE A 229 8.86 15.27 -26.49
N ILE A 230 8.17 14.30 -27.08
CA ILE A 230 8.34 13.85 -28.48
C ILE A 230 7.01 14.00 -29.18
N ALA A 231 7.00 14.61 -30.34
CA ALA A 231 5.84 14.70 -31.22
C ALA A 231 6.17 14.02 -32.56
N SER A 232 5.69 12.78 -32.77
CA SER A 232 6.13 11.95 -33.90
C SER A 232 5.64 12.47 -35.27
N ASN A 233 4.51 13.18 -35.31
CA ASN A 233 3.91 13.73 -36.54
C ASN A 233 4.20 15.23 -36.74
N VAL A 234 5.16 15.78 -36.01
CA VAL A 234 5.58 17.19 -36.13
C VAL A 234 7.00 17.21 -36.65
N GLY A 235 7.29 18.17 -37.54
CA GLY A 235 8.62 18.28 -38.14
C GLY A 235 9.73 18.51 -37.13
N PRO A 236 10.98 18.12 -37.44
CA PRO A 236 12.14 18.23 -36.54
C PRO A 236 12.44 19.64 -36.08
N GLU A 237 11.87 20.65 -36.74
CA GLU A 237 12.00 22.08 -36.39
C GLU A 237 11.44 22.40 -34.99
N VAL A 238 10.42 21.65 -34.52
CA VAL A 238 9.83 21.83 -33.18
C VAL A 238 10.82 21.41 -32.09
N ALA A 239 11.51 20.30 -32.29
CA ALA A 239 12.55 19.86 -31.37
C ALA A 239 13.74 20.83 -31.33
N ARG A 240 14.14 21.37 -32.48
CA ARG A 240 15.25 22.35 -32.56
C ARG A 240 14.94 23.69 -31.89
N ASN A 241 13.68 24.09 -31.89
CA ASN A 241 13.26 25.40 -31.38
C ASN A 241 12.74 25.37 -29.94
N SER A 242 12.69 24.20 -29.31
CA SER A 242 12.17 24.04 -27.94
C SER A 242 13.06 23.10 -27.12
N PRO A 243 13.71 23.60 -26.06
CA PRO A 243 14.63 22.78 -25.25
C PRO A 243 13.96 21.60 -24.54
N GLU A 244 12.65 21.60 -24.50
CA GLU A 244 11.84 20.54 -23.87
C GLU A 244 11.50 19.40 -24.84
N HIS A 245 11.82 19.53 -26.13
CA HIS A 245 11.49 18.54 -27.15
C HIS A 245 12.76 17.84 -27.65
N ILE A 246 12.66 16.53 -27.80
CA ILE A 246 13.64 15.70 -28.49
C ILE A 246 13.01 15.06 -29.73
N GLU A 247 13.81 14.72 -30.72
CA GLU A 247 13.31 14.23 -32.01
C GLU A 247 12.87 12.75 -31.95
N ARG A 248 13.57 11.93 -31.14
CA ARG A 248 13.37 10.49 -31.04
C ARG A 248 13.52 9.99 -29.62
N PHE A 249 13.04 8.79 -29.38
CA PHE A 249 13.32 8.05 -28.16
C PHE A 249 14.84 7.82 -28.05
N PRO A 250 15.44 7.92 -26.84
CA PRO A 250 16.84 7.62 -26.64
C PRO A 250 17.21 6.21 -27.11
N ASN A 251 18.37 6.05 -27.72
CA ASN A 251 18.86 4.80 -28.26
C ASN A 251 19.88 4.10 -27.38
N ASP A 252 20.24 4.70 -26.27
CA ASP A 252 21.16 4.12 -25.27
C ASP A 252 20.54 4.16 -23.86
N ARG A 253 21.11 3.31 -22.97
CA ARG A 253 20.64 3.18 -21.60
C ARG A 253 20.88 4.42 -20.76
N GLU A 254 21.97 5.14 -20.96
CA GLU A 254 22.32 6.29 -20.14
C GLU A 254 21.25 7.38 -20.28
N ASP A 255 20.85 7.68 -21.49
CA ASP A 255 19.83 8.68 -21.77
C ASP A 255 18.41 8.18 -21.51
N ALA A 256 18.09 6.91 -21.82
CA ALA A 256 16.75 6.36 -21.58
C ALA A 256 16.46 6.22 -20.08
N PHE A 257 17.46 5.77 -19.30
CA PHE A 257 17.27 5.41 -17.89
C PHE A 257 17.20 6.63 -16.95
N GLN A 258 17.36 7.85 -17.46
CA GLN A 258 17.07 9.05 -16.69
C GLN A 258 15.56 9.28 -16.46
N TYR A 259 14.68 8.70 -17.30
CA TYR A 259 13.24 8.89 -17.18
C TYR A 259 12.64 7.98 -16.12
N ASP A 260 11.63 8.48 -15.44
CA ASP A 260 10.90 7.84 -14.35
C ASP A 260 9.51 7.41 -14.74
N LEU A 261 8.95 8.11 -15.72
CA LEU A 261 7.66 7.83 -16.31
C LEU A 261 7.74 8.10 -17.81
N VAL A 262 7.35 7.12 -18.60
CA VAL A 262 7.11 7.27 -20.03
C VAL A 262 5.61 7.26 -20.27
N ILE A 263 5.11 8.34 -20.89
CA ILE A 263 3.72 8.43 -21.32
C ILE A 263 3.69 8.20 -22.83
N LEU A 264 3.05 7.11 -23.27
CA LEU A 264 2.78 6.85 -24.68
C LEU A 264 1.36 7.30 -25.00
N GLY A 265 1.25 8.33 -25.81
CA GLY A 265 0.00 8.77 -26.39
C GLY A 265 -0.41 7.93 -27.59
N ASP A 266 -1.11 8.56 -28.53
CA ASP A 266 -1.57 7.90 -29.77
C ASP A 266 -0.49 7.92 -30.86
N VAL A 267 0.58 7.16 -30.64
CA VAL A 267 1.77 7.05 -31.49
C VAL A 267 1.77 5.70 -32.18
N ASP A 268 2.11 5.68 -33.47
CA ASP A 268 2.34 4.44 -34.20
C ASP A 268 3.57 3.70 -33.66
N ALA A 269 3.47 2.40 -33.40
CA ALA A 269 4.59 1.59 -32.97
C ALA A 269 5.77 1.62 -33.96
N SER A 270 5.50 1.82 -35.26
CA SER A 270 6.53 1.96 -36.30
C SER A 270 7.42 3.20 -36.17
N PHE A 271 7.06 4.15 -35.29
CA PHE A 271 7.92 5.27 -34.91
C PHE A 271 9.18 4.80 -34.19
N PHE A 272 9.09 3.68 -33.46
CA PHE A 272 10.19 3.09 -32.72
C PHE A 272 10.87 1.99 -33.53
N THR A 273 12.17 1.84 -33.32
CA THR A 273 12.89 0.63 -33.72
C THR A 273 12.65 -0.49 -32.71
N ASP A 274 12.92 -1.74 -33.10
CA ASP A 274 12.80 -2.87 -32.19
C ASP A 274 13.72 -2.74 -30.98
N ASP A 275 14.91 -2.14 -31.15
CA ASP A 275 15.86 -1.93 -30.05
C ASP A 275 15.38 -0.85 -29.10
N GLU A 276 14.77 0.22 -29.58
CA GLU A 276 14.14 1.25 -28.74
C GLU A 276 12.96 0.68 -27.93
N LEU A 277 12.15 -0.22 -28.50
CA LEU A 277 11.06 -0.87 -27.78
C LEU A 277 11.58 -1.87 -26.73
N ARG A 278 12.69 -2.58 -27.00
CA ARG A 278 13.36 -3.42 -26.00
C ARG A 278 13.97 -2.56 -24.88
N LEU A 279 14.61 -1.45 -25.22
CA LEU A 279 15.16 -0.52 -24.25
C LEU A 279 14.07 0.10 -23.36
N LEU A 280 12.91 0.41 -23.93
CA LEU A 280 11.74 0.82 -23.15
C LEU A 280 11.27 -0.29 -22.19
N GLU A 281 11.25 -1.56 -22.64
CA GLU A 281 10.92 -2.68 -21.78
C GLU A 281 11.93 -2.83 -20.63
N GLU A 282 13.22 -2.77 -20.90
CA GLU A 282 14.28 -2.82 -19.87
C GLU A 282 14.16 -1.67 -18.88
N LEU A 283 13.89 -0.45 -19.35
CA LEU A 283 13.63 0.72 -18.52
C LEU A 283 12.51 0.45 -17.50
N ILE A 284 11.43 -0.20 -17.91
CA ILE A 284 10.30 -0.49 -17.02
C ILE A 284 10.57 -1.70 -16.15
N ARG A 285 11.01 -2.83 -16.76
CA ARG A 285 11.16 -4.12 -16.08
C ARG A 285 12.30 -4.11 -15.06
N ASP A 286 13.46 -3.61 -15.46
CA ASP A 286 14.71 -3.77 -14.72
C ASP A 286 15.05 -2.51 -13.92
N ARG A 287 14.93 -1.34 -14.54
CA ARG A 287 15.20 -0.06 -13.91
C ARG A 287 14.09 0.41 -12.96
N GLY A 288 12.85 -0.05 -13.15
CA GLY A 288 11.70 0.27 -12.30
C GLY A 288 11.03 1.61 -12.61
N ALA A 289 11.22 2.15 -13.80
CA ALA A 289 10.41 3.24 -14.31
C ALA A 289 8.97 2.78 -14.57
N SER A 290 8.11 3.70 -14.94
CA SER A 290 6.71 3.40 -15.21
C SER A 290 6.30 3.75 -16.62
N LEU A 291 5.37 2.95 -17.16
CA LEU A 291 4.76 3.18 -18.47
C LEU A 291 3.29 3.53 -18.30
N LEU A 292 2.84 4.63 -18.91
CA LEU A 292 1.45 4.98 -19.00
C LEU A 292 1.05 5.06 -20.48
N MET A 293 0.14 4.19 -20.93
CA MET A 293 -0.44 4.30 -22.26
C MET A 293 -1.75 5.08 -22.20
N LEU A 294 -1.79 6.18 -22.93
CA LEU A 294 -2.98 6.99 -23.13
C LEU A 294 -3.56 6.68 -24.52
N CYS A 295 -4.48 5.72 -24.56
CA CYS A 295 -5.04 5.21 -25.82
C CYS A 295 -5.67 6.31 -26.67
N GLY A 296 -5.59 6.15 -27.96
CA GLY A 296 -6.20 7.04 -28.94
C GLY A 296 -6.65 6.30 -30.20
N PRO A 297 -7.53 6.94 -31.01
CA PRO A 297 -8.24 6.25 -32.08
C PRO A 297 -7.42 5.93 -33.33
N MET A 298 -6.18 6.44 -33.43
CA MET A 298 -5.39 6.27 -34.64
C MET A 298 -4.50 5.01 -34.57
N TYR A 299 -3.75 4.84 -33.48
CA TYR A 299 -2.69 3.84 -33.39
C TYR A 299 -2.76 2.99 -32.13
N SER A 300 -2.95 3.61 -30.96
CA SER A 300 -2.83 2.92 -29.67
C SER A 300 -4.16 2.38 -29.15
N PRO A 301 -4.20 1.15 -28.62
CA PRO A 301 -3.08 0.23 -28.40
C PRO A 301 -2.77 -0.69 -29.59
N GLY A 302 -3.56 -0.68 -30.68
CA GLY A 302 -3.56 -1.68 -31.77
C GLY A 302 -2.20 -1.85 -32.47
N SER A 303 -1.49 -0.75 -32.78
CA SER A 303 -0.21 -0.81 -33.49
C SER A 303 0.91 -1.49 -32.67
N TYR A 304 0.75 -1.64 -31.36
CA TYR A 304 1.74 -2.30 -30.49
C TYR A 304 1.59 -3.82 -30.41
N THR A 305 0.76 -4.42 -31.27
CA THR A 305 0.62 -5.86 -31.38
C THR A 305 1.94 -6.54 -31.75
N GLY A 306 2.31 -7.59 -31.03
CA GLY A 306 3.58 -8.32 -31.23
C GLY A 306 4.82 -7.61 -30.70
N THR A 307 4.68 -6.43 -30.10
CA THR A 307 5.80 -5.70 -29.50
C THR A 307 5.92 -5.97 -28.00
N PRO A 308 7.07 -5.67 -27.37
CA PRO A 308 7.22 -5.75 -25.91
C PRO A 308 6.17 -4.92 -25.14
N VAL A 309 5.72 -3.80 -25.70
CA VAL A 309 4.69 -2.94 -25.08
C VAL A 309 3.38 -3.71 -24.84
N GLN A 310 2.98 -4.59 -25.78
CA GLN A 310 1.78 -5.43 -25.58
C GLN A 310 1.89 -6.28 -24.31
N ALA A 311 3.07 -6.82 -24.01
CA ALA A 311 3.30 -7.62 -22.81
C ALA A 311 3.19 -6.78 -21.54
N MET A 312 3.68 -5.53 -21.58
CA MET A 312 3.69 -4.59 -20.44
C MET A 312 2.30 -4.05 -20.08
N LEU A 313 1.37 -3.91 -21.06
CA LEU A 313 0.05 -3.33 -20.81
C LEU A 313 -0.82 -4.21 -19.90
N PRO A 314 -1.61 -3.62 -18.98
CA PRO A 314 -2.51 -4.35 -18.06
C PRO A 314 -3.76 -4.91 -18.72
N VAL A 315 -3.95 -4.68 -20.02
CA VAL A 315 -5.16 -5.03 -20.79
C VAL A 315 -4.83 -5.92 -21.97
N ARG A 316 -5.80 -6.71 -22.37
CA ARG A 316 -5.84 -7.43 -23.66
C ARG A 316 -6.66 -6.61 -24.63
N PHE A 317 -6.20 -6.50 -25.85
CA PHE A 317 -6.90 -5.80 -26.91
C PHE A 317 -7.01 -6.66 -28.17
N ASP A 318 -8.05 -6.40 -28.93
CA ASP A 318 -8.29 -7.05 -30.22
C ASP A 318 -7.48 -6.31 -31.29
N THR A 319 -6.61 -7.04 -31.95
CA THR A 319 -5.69 -6.49 -32.96
C THR A 319 -6.38 -6.17 -34.27
N GLU A 320 -7.53 -6.81 -34.55
CA GLU A 320 -8.30 -6.62 -35.77
C GLU A 320 -9.45 -5.62 -35.59
N ALA A 321 -9.84 -5.36 -34.33
CA ALA A 321 -10.89 -4.41 -34.01
C ALA A 321 -10.36 -3.00 -33.89
N GLY A 322 -10.90 -2.09 -34.66
CA GLY A 322 -10.69 -0.64 -34.43
C GLY A 322 -11.55 -0.09 -33.29
N TRP A 323 -11.42 1.18 -33.02
CA TRP A 323 -12.30 1.90 -32.09
C TRP A 323 -13.75 1.83 -32.57
N LYS A 324 -14.63 1.42 -31.66
CA LYS A 324 -16.07 1.30 -31.95
C LYS A 324 -16.81 2.56 -31.55
N LYS A 325 -17.53 3.16 -32.47
CA LYS A 325 -18.46 4.22 -32.18
C LYS A 325 -19.72 3.61 -31.54
N ILE A 326 -20.14 4.13 -30.37
CA ILE A 326 -21.31 3.64 -29.66
C ILE A 326 -22.50 4.56 -29.91
N ALA A 327 -23.68 3.95 -30.11
CA ALA A 327 -24.91 4.70 -30.34
C ALA A 327 -25.40 5.44 -29.08
N GLU A 328 -25.19 4.81 -27.92
CA GLU A 328 -25.52 5.41 -26.61
C GLU A 328 -24.23 5.77 -25.89
N SER A 329 -24.24 6.93 -25.25
CA SER A 329 -23.12 7.43 -24.48
C SER A 329 -22.90 6.62 -23.21
N VAL A 330 -21.65 6.20 -22.96
CA VAL A 330 -21.27 5.50 -21.74
C VAL A 330 -20.50 6.41 -20.81
N TYR A 331 -20.62 6.14 -19.52
CA TYR A 331 -19.97 6.92 -18.45
C TYR A 331 -18.98 6.04 -17.70
N PRO A 332 -17.90 6.64 -17.16
CA PRO A 332 -17.00 5.93 -16.27
C PRO A 332 -17.70 5.51 -14.97
N VAL A 333 -17.47 4.26 -14.58
CA VAL A 333 -17.91 3.71 -13.28
C VAL A 333 -16.69 3.25 -12.51
N LEU A 334 -16.51 3.73 -11.29
CA LEU A 334 -15.43 3.31 -10.42
C LEU A 334 -15.68 1.88 -9.91
N THR A 335 -14.63 1.06 -9.95
CA THR A 335 -14.65 -0.26 -9.30
C THR A 335 -14.52 -0.11 -7.78
N ARG A 336 -14.54 -1.22 -7.04
CA ARG A 336 -14.24 -1.22 -5.60
C ARG A 336 -12.81 -0.72 -5.35
N GLU A 337 -11.86 -1.23 -6.13
CA GLU A 337 -10.44 -0.85 -6.09
C GLU A 337 -10.26 0.62 -6.48
N GLY A 338 -11.04 1.10 -7.45
CA GLY A 338 -11.02 2.50 -7.86
C GLY A 338 -11.50 3.45 -6.77
N ARG A 339 -12.55 3.10 -6.03
CA ARG A 339 -13.04 3.93 -4.91
C ARG A 339 -12.04 4.03 -3.76
N SER A 340 -11.23 3.00 -3.55
CA SER A 340 -10.17 3.01 -2.53
C SER A 340 -8.85 3.59 -3.04
N SER A 341 -8.73 3.86 -4.34
CA SER A 341 -7.50 4.36 -4.96
C SER A 341 -7.40 5.89 -4.91
N LEU A 342 -6.28 6.41 -4.43
CA LEU A 342 -5.99 7.84 -4.46
C LEU A 342 -6.02 8.40 -5.89
N VAL A 343 -5.64 7.61 -6.90
CA VAL A 343 -5.65 8.02 -8.32
C VAL A 343 -7.04 8.47 -8.78
N MET A 344 -8.09 7.80 -8.29
CA MET A 344 -9.47 8.06 -8.69
C MET A 344 -10.24 8.96 -7.70
N THR A 345 -9.59 9.44 -6.64
CA THR A 345 -10.23 10.29 -5.61
C THR A 345 -10.18 11.76 -6.01
N LEU A 346 -11.27 12.28 -6.57
CA LEU A 346 -11.44 13.69 -6.94
C LEU A 346 -11.99 14.52 -5.79
N GLU A 347 -12.82 13.93 -4.95
CA GLU A 347 -13.36 14.52 -3.72
C GLU A 347 -13.34 13.48 -2.59
N ASN A 348 -13.33 13.97 -1.36
CA ASN A 348 -13.19 13.11 -0.19
C ASN A 348 -14.46 12.32 0.13
N GLU A 349 -15.62 12.90 -0.17
CA GLU A 349 -16.92 12.26 0.02
C GLU A 349 -17.18 11.27 -1.12
N VAL A 350 -17.45 10.02 -0.78
CA VAL A 350 -17.57 8.91 -1.75
C VAL A 350 -18.67 9.16 -2.76
N GLU A 351 -19.87 9.60 -2.30
CA GLU A 351 -21.01 9.88 -3.15
C GLU A 351 -20.75 11.06 -4.09
N LEU A 352 -20.03 12.07 -3.61
CA LEU A 352 -19.65 13.22 -4.44
C LEU A 352 -18.63 12.82 -5.48
N ASN A 353 -17.65 12.00 -5.09
CA ASN A 353 -16.64 11.45 -6.00
C ASN A 353 -17.28 10.63 -7.12
N ASP A 354 -18.13 9.66 -6.78
CA ASP A 354 -18.87 8.83 -7.75
C ASP A 354 -19.76 9.70 -8.68
N ARG A 355 -20.38 10.75 -8.14
CA ARG A 355 -21.19 11.70 -8.90
C ARG A 355 -20.37 12.51 -9.91
N ILE A 356 -19.14 12.89 -9.56
CA ILE A 356 -18.25 13.60 -10.49
C ILE A 356 -17.87 12.70 -11.65
N TRP A 357 -17.46 11.47 -11.39
CA TRP A 357 -17.10 10.50 -12.42
C TRP A 357 -18.29 10.15 -13.33
N SER A 358 -19.47 9.92 -12.77
CA SER A 358 -20.68 9.62 -13.53
C SER A 358 -21.26 10.81 -14.32
N ARG A 359 -20.85 12.05 -13.98
CA ARG A 359 -21.22 13.28 -14.70
C ARG A 359 -20.13 13.80 -15.63
N MET A 360 -18.98 13.13 -15.68
CA MET A 360 -18.00 13.36 -16.72
C MET A 360 -18.70 13.25 -18.08
N ALA A 361 -18.28 14.07 -19.05
CA ALA A 361 -18.91 14.03 -20.36
C ALA A 361 -18.82 12.60 -20.94
N PRO A 362 -19.93 12.13 -21.54
CA PRO A 362 -20.04 10.76 -21.99
C PRO A 362 -18.99 10.43 -23.03
N MET A 363 -18.58 9.18 -23.03
CA MET A 363 -17.72 8.61 -24.05
C MET A 363 -18.59 8.02 -25.17
N ASP A 364 -18.27 8.38 -26.38
CA ASP A 364 -18.98 7.98 -27.60
C ASP A 364 -18.18 6.97 -28.43
N GLN A 365 -17.04 6.55 -27.92
CA GLN A 365 -16.15 5.58 -28.56
C GLN A 365 -15.57 4.63 -27.52
N LEU A 366 -15.52 3.35 -27.87
CA LEU A 366 -14.86 2.31 -27.10
C LEU A 366 -13.58 1.88 -27.79
N PRO A 367 -12.47 1.79 -27.05
CA PRO A 367 -11.25 1.22 -27.58
C PRO A 367 -11.41 -0.29 -27.81
N PRO A 368 -10.54 -0.89 -28.63
CA PRO A 368 -10.58 -2.34 -28.93
C PRO A 368 -10.06 -3.19 -27.75
N LEU A 369 -10.48 -2.88 -26.53
CA LEU A 369 -10.09 -3.62 -25.33
C LEU A 369 -11.04 -4.79 -25.10
N LEU A 370 -10.47 -5.98 -24.85
CA LEU A 370 -11.24 -7.18 -24.55
C LEU A 370 -11.45 -7.36 -23.04
N SER A 371 -10.38 -7.24 -22.26
CA SER A 371 -10.42 -7.46 -20.81
C SER A 371 -9.13 -6.96 -20.13
N ALA A 372 -9.17 -6.90 -18.81
CA ALA A 372 -7.95 -6.79 -18.03
C ALA A 372 -7.19 -8.13 -18.02
N LYS A 373 -5.86 -8.08 -17.89
CA LYS A 373 -5.02 -9.27 -17.69
C LYS A 373 -5.20 -9.82 -16.28
N PRO A 374 -4.97 -11.14 -16.07
CA PRO A 374 -4.86 -11.71 -14.72
C PRO A 374 -3.80 -10.97 -13.92
N GLY A 375 -4.12 -10.54 -12.71
CA GLY A 375 -3.21 -9.75 -11.85
C GLY A 375 -3.21 -8.24 -12.11
N ALA A 376 -3.91 -7.76 -13.14
CA ALA A 376 -4.13 -6.33 -13.32
C ALA A 376 -5.25 -5.82 -12.39
N THR A 377 -5.04 -4.63 -11.83
CA THR A 377 -6.05 -3.93 -11.02
C THR A 377 -6.80 -2.94 -11.91
N VAL A 378 -8.12 -3.10 -12.00
CA VAL A 378 -9.00 -2.19 -12.74
C VAL A 378 -9.56 -1.15 -11.78
N LEU A 379 -9.34 0.13 -12.07
CA LEU A 379 -9.80 1.24 -11.22
C LEU A 379 -11.14 1.83 -11.71
N ALA A 380 -11.34 1.85 -13.01
CA ALA A 380 -12.59 2.32 -13.61
C ALA A 380 -12.93 1.48 -14.86
N VAL A 381 -14.22 1.33 -15.10
CA VAL A 381 -14.75 0.66 -16.27
C VAL A 381 -15.71 1.57 -17.03
N LEU A 382 -15.88 1.28 -18.32
CA LEU A 382 -17.00 1.77 -19.14
C LEU A 382 -18.03 0.66 -19.18
N SER A 383 -19.23 0.94 -18.69
CA SER A 383 -20.34 -0.01 -18.72
C SER A 383 -21.24 0.33 -19.90
N ASP A 384 -21.42 -0.63 -20.81
CA ASP A 384 -22.39 -0.50 -21.90
C ASP A 384 -23.76 -0.95 -21.38
N SER A 385 -24.69 0.00 -21.28
CA SER A 385 -26.06 -0.27 -20.83
C SER A 385 -26.87 -1.13 -21.80
N THR A 386 -26.42 -1.24 -23.06
CA THR A 386 -27.12 -1.98 -24.11
C THR A 386 -26.64 -3.41 -24.25
N ALA A 387 -25.39 -3.69 -23.91
CA ALA A 387 -24.81 -5.03 -23.88
C ALA A 387 -24.83 -5.55 -22.43
N ARG A 388 -25.84 -6.37 -22.10
CA ARG A 388 -25.95 -7.01 -20.77
C ARG A 388 -24.61 -7.62 -20.36
N ASP A 389 -23.99 -7.07 -19.32
CA ASP A 389 -22.76 -7.52 -18.66
C ASP A 389 -21.40 -7.29 -19.36
N GLN A 390 -21.30 -6.47 -20.40
CA GLN A 390 -19.99 -6.10 -20.93
C GLN A 390 -19.48 -4.80 -20.27
N SER A 391 -18.39 -4.93 -19.48
CA SER A 391 -17.65 -3.81 -18.94
C SER A 391 -16.22 -3.78 -19.54
N TYR A 392 -15.81 -2.62 -20.02
CA TYR A 392 -14.49 -2.42 -20.60
C TYR A 392 -13.59 -1.68 -19.61
N PRO A 393 -12.35 -2.13 -19.35
CA PRO A 393 -11.44 -1.44 -18.46
C PRO A 393 -11.09 -0.06 -19.02
N LEU A 394 -11.48 1.01 -18.31
CA LEU A 394 -11.13 2.38 -18.67
C LEU A 394 -9.76 2.75 -18.13
N VAL A 395 -9.54 2.49 -16.84
CA VAL A 395 -8.25 2.71 -16.17
C VAL A 395 -7.86 1.41 -15.49
N ALA A 396 -6.73 0.86 -15.92
CA ALA A 396 -6.18 -0.36 -15.34
C ALA A 396 -4.67 -0.22 -15.19
N TRP A 397 -4.09 -0.88 -14.19
CA TRP A 397 -2.65 -0.93 -13.99
C TRP A 397 -2.20 -2.30 -13.52
N GLN A 398 -0.91 -2.60 -13.72
CA GLN A 398 -0.25 -3.80 -13.20
C GLN A 398 1.23 -3.51 -12.88
N ARG A 399 1.85 -4.37 -12.12
CA ARG A 399 3.32 -4.42 -12.02
C ARG A 399 3.89 -5.15 -13.23
N TYR A 400 5.03 -4.69 -13.70
CA TYR A 400 5.83 -5.35 -14.74
C TYR A 400 7.29 -5.28 -14.35
N GLY A 401 7.87 -6.40 -13.94
CA GLY A 401 9.16 -6.41 -13.28
C GLY A 401 9.14 -5.53 -12.04
N THR A 402 10.08 -4.62 -11.93
CA THR A 402 10.17 -3.67 -10.83
C THR A 402 9.35 -2.40 -11.05
N GLY A 403 8.85 -2.18 -12.27
CA GLY A 403 8.07 -1.01 -12.64
C GLY A 403 6.56 -1.21 -12.59
N LYS A 404 5.84 -0.17 -13.02
CA LYS A 404 4.38 -0.17 -13.14
C LYS A 404 3.97 0.18 -14.55
N CYS A 405 2.91 -0.47 -15.02
CA CYS A 405 2.29 -0.16 -16.31
C CYS A 405 0.82 0.16 -16.11
N MET A 406 0.38 1.28 -16.67
CA MET A 406 -1.02 1.72 -16.63
C MET A 406 -1.54 1.95 -18.06
N SER A 407 -2.79 1.60 -18.29
CA SER A 407 -3.51 2.01 -19.50
C SER A 407 -4.73 2.83 -19.15
N ILE A 408 -4.92 3.91 -19.91
CA ILE A 408 -6.12 4.75 -19.89
C ILE A 408 -6.75 4.64 -21.27
N ALA A 409 -7.88 3.95 -21.32
CA ALA A 409 -8.58 3.59 -22.56
C ALA A 409 -9.45 4.74 -23.11
N SER A 410 -8.95 5.96 -23.04
CA SER A 410 -9.64 7.14 -23.53
C SER A 410 -8.69 8.32 -23.72
N ASP A 411 -8.99 9.14 -24.70
CA ASP A 411 -8.34 10.45 -24.93
C ASP A 411 -9.22 11.61 -24.46
N ARG A 412 -10.20 11.34 -23.60
CA ARG A 412 -11.26 12.30 -23.27
C ARG A 412 -11.30 12.72 -21.80
N LEU A 413 -10.28 12.42 -21.01
CA LEU A 413 -10.19 12.87 -19.62
C LEU A 413 -10.16 14.39 -19.48
N TRP A 414 -9.69 15.11 -20.51
CA TRP A 414 -9.74 16.57 -20.55
C TRP A 414 -11.15 17.13 -20.35
N ARG A 415 -12.20 16.35 -20.62
CA ARG A 415 -13.60 16.74 -20.42
C ARG A 415 -13.96 16.90 -18.94
N LEU A 416 -13.15 16.38 -18.01
CA LEU A 416 -13.26 16.71 -16.58
C LEU A 416 -13.10 18.21 -16.30
N ARG A 417 -12.58 18.97 -17.26
CA ARG A 417 -12.49 20.44 -17.21
C ARG A 417 -13.82 21.13 -17.49
N TYR A 418 -14.77 20.41 -18.09
CA TYR A 418 -16.04 21.02 -18.48
C TYR A 418 -16.80 21.50 -17.25
N ARG A 419 -17.11 22.79 -17.18
CA ARG A 419 -17.77 23.49 -16.06
C ARG A 419 -16.97 23.55 -14.75
N THR A 420 -15.83 22.95 -14.64
CA THR A 420 -15.02 22.88 -13.39
C THR A 420 -13.63 23.49 -13.53
N GLY A 421 -13.27 23.90 -14.73
CA GLY A 421 -11.90 24.38 -15.02
C GLY A 421 -10.88 23.26 -14.84
N ASP A 422 -9.70 23.62 -14.35
CA ASP A 422 -8.57 22.68 -14.18
C ASP A 422 -8.73 21.72 -12.99
N LYS A 423 -9.63 21.99 -12.05
CA LYS A 423 -9.65 21.38 -10.73
C LYS A 423 -9.50 19.84 -10.75
N TYR A 424 -10.39 19.14 -11.46
CA TYR A 424 -10.44 17.69 -11.44
C TYR A 424 -9.46 17.07 -12.44
N HIS A 425 -9.30 17.64 -13.61
CA HIS A 425 -8.35 17.15 -14.60
C HIS A 425 -6.91 17.21 -14.08
N TRP A 426 -6.51 18.36 -13.49
CA TRP A 426 -5.22 18.50 -12.84
C TRP A 426 -5.05 17.49 -11.69
N ARG A 427 -6.10 17.27 -10.88
CA ARG A 427 -6.05 16.35 -9.74
C ARG A 427 -5.81 14.90 -10.18
N VAL A 428 -6.58 14.41 -11.17
CA VAL A 428 -6.37 13.06 -11.73
C VAL A 428 -4.95 12.88 -12.20
N TRP A 429 -4.45 13.80 -13.01
CA TRP A 429 -3.12 13.65 -13.59
C TRP A 429 -2.01 13.77 -12.55
N SER A 430 -2.11 14.69 -11.61
CA SER A 430 -1.13 14.81 -10.52
C SER A 430 -1.09 13.55 -9.66
N GLN A 431 -2.23 12.99 -9.30
CA GLN A 431 -2.33 11.75 -8.53
C GLN A 431 -1.83 10.54 -9.34
N CYS A 432 -2.16 10.48 -10.63
CA CYS A 432 -1.71 9.43 -11.52
C CYS A 432 -0.18 9.41 -11.66
N ILE A 433 0.44 10.56 -11.92
CA ILE A 433 1.89 10.72 -12.02
C ILE A 433 2.55 10.34 -10.70
N GLN A 434 2.05 10.86 -9.59
CA GLN A 434 2.55 10.53 -8.27
C GLN A 434 2.48 9.02 -7.98
N PHE A 435 1.35 8.37 -8.27
CA PHE A 435 1.18 6.93 -8.11
C PHE A 435 2.16 6.12 -8.96
N MET A 436 2.34 6.53 -10.23
CA MET A 436 3.22 5.85 -11.15
C MET A 436 4.70 5.98 -10.76
N THR A 437 5.10 7.11 -10.18
CA THR A 437 6.50 7.40 -9.84
C THR A 437 6.86 7.12 -8.38
N LEU A 438 5.88 6.72 -7.56
CA LEU A 438 6.02 6.51 -6.11
C LEU A 438 7.16 5.54 -5.77
N SER A 439 7.24 4.40 -6.46
CA SER A 439 8.24 3.37 -6.17
C SER A 439 9.68 3.88 -6.31
N ARG A 440 9.91 4.81 -7.24
CA ARG A 440 11.20 5.43 -7.43
C ARG A 440 11.53 6.50 -6.39
N LEU A 441 10.55 7.30 -6.03
CA LEU A 441 10.71 8.33 -5.01
C LEU A 441 11.01 7.74 -3.62
N MET A 442 10.68 6.47 -3.42
CA MET A 442 11.01 5.71 -2.21
C MET A 442 12.48 5.28 -2.15
N GLY A 443 13.20 5.22 -3.28
CA GLY A 443 14.62 4.86 -3.36
C GLY A 443 15.51 6.05 -3.71
N GLU A 444 16.58 6.30 -2.93
CA GLU A 444 17.48 7.44 -3.19
C GLU A 444 18.44 7.23 -4.37
N HIS A 445 18.67 5.99 -4.78
CA HIS A 445 19.61 5.64 -5.84
C HIS A 445 18.99 4.86 -7.00
N LYS A 446 19.41 5.23 -8.22
CA LYS A 446 18.96 4.60 -9.46
C LYS A 446 19.52 3.18 -9.63
N ARG A 447 20.66 2.86 -9.02
CA ARG A 447 21.38 1.58 -9.14
C ARG A 447 21.18 0.64 -7.94
N ILE A 448 21.03 1.20 -6.75
CA ILE A 448 20.74 0.42 -5.56
C ILE A 448 19.39 0.90 -5.02
N ARG A 449 18.46 -0.02 -4.87
CA ARG A 449 17.16 0.23 -4.24
C ARG A 449 16.98 -0.69 -3.05
N LEU A 450 16.82 -0.10 -1.88
CA LEU A 450 16.57 -0.80 -0.64
C LEU A 450 15.08 -0.76 -0.29
N GLU A 451 14.53 -1.88 0.08
CA GLU A 451 13.12 -2.02 0.45
C GLU A 451 12.98 -2.95 1.67
N THR A 452 11.86 -2.83 2.34
CA THR A 452 11.41 -3.77 3.36
C THR A 452 10.00 -4.27 2.98
N ASP A 453 9.64 -5.48 3.39
CA ASP A 453 8.31 -6.04 3.09
C ASP A 453 7.18 -5.28 3.81
N ARG A 454 7.52 -4.54 4.88
CA ARG A 454 6.59 -3.72 5.64
C ARG A 454 7.28 -2.43 6.08
N SER A 455 6.49 -1.38 6.32
CA SER A 455 6.97 -0.12 6.89
C SER A 455 7.01 -0.14 8.42
N VAL A 456 6.25 -1.04 9.07
CA VAL A 456 6.16 -1.20 10.53
C VAL A 456 6.26 -2.66 10.90
N TYR A 457 7.14 -2.96 11.86
CA TYR A 457 7.36 -4.30 12.40
C TYR A 457 7.10 -4.31 13.90
N ALA A 458 6.80 -5.50 14.44
CA ALA A 458 6.77 -5.74 15.87
C ALA A 458 8.20 -5.92 16.42
N VAL A 459 8.43 -5.63 17.71
CA VAL A 459 9.75 -5.69 18.37
C VAL A 459 10.40 -7.07 18.23
N ASP A 460 9.65 -8.15 18.36
CA ASP A 460 10.19 -9.51 18.23
C ASP A 460 10.03 -10.08 16.81
N GLY A 461 9.63 -9.24 15.86
CA GLY A 461 9.42 -9.63 14.47
C GLY A 461 10.72 -9.66 13.67
N GLN A 462 10.81 -10.55 12.70
CA GLN A 462 11.87 -10.51 11.70
C GLN A 462 11.52 -9.52 10.60
N CYS A 463 12.38 -8.52 10.40
CA CYS A 463 12.29 -7.58 9.29
C CYS A 463 12.93 -8.21 8.05
N ARG A 464 12.15 -8.32 6.98
CA ARG A 464 12.61 -8.84 5.72
C ARG A 464 13.11 -7.69 4.86
N LEU A 465 14.39 -7.73 4.52
CA LEU A 465 15.12 -6.68 3.83
C LEU A 465 15.38 -7.11 2.39
N TYR A 466 15.21 -6.19 1.45
CA TYR A 466 15.50 -6.41 0.04
C TYR A 466 16.45 -5.34 -0.49
N ALA A 467 17.35 -5.76 -1.40
CA ALA A 467 18.15 -4.85 -2.20
C ALA A 467 18.07 -5.24 -3.67
N HIS A 468 17.69 -4.29 -4.52
CA HIS A 468 17.84 -4.39 -5.96
C HIS A 468 19.12 -3.66 -6.36
N VAL A 469 20.06 -4.37 -6.96
CA VAL A 469 21.41 -3.87 -7.23
C VAL A 469 21.74 -4.01 -8.69
N LEU A 470 22.08 -2.87 -9.32
CA LEU A 470 22.54 -2.76 -10.70
C LEU A 470 23.95 -2.18 -10.71
N ASP A 471 24.76 -2.57 -11.70
CA ASP A 471 26.10 -2.02 -11.92
C ASP A 471 26.07 -0.66 -12.68
N ASP A 472 27.24 -0.16 -13.07
CA ASP A 472 27.37 1.11 -13.80
C ASP A 472 26.69 1.09 -15.17
N SER A 473 26.55 -0.10 -15.76
CA SER A 473 25.86 -0.32 -17.05
C SER A 473 24.38 -0.63 -16.88
N PHE A 474 23.86 -0.52 -15.64
CA PHE A 474 22.50 -0.90 -15.26
C PHE A 474 22.17 -2.39 -15.50
N ASP A 475 23.17 -3.26 -15.52
CA ASP A 475 22.96 -4.70 -15.52
C ASP A 475 22.82 -5.22 -14.08
N PRO A 476 22.01 -6.28 -13.86
CA PRO A 476 21.85 -6.87 -12.54
C PRO A 476 23.19 -7.38 -11.99
N VAL A 477 23.58 -6.89 -10.82
CA VAL A 477 24.79 -7.37 -10.13
C VAL A 477 24.54 -8.79 -9.63
N VAL A 478 25.45 -9.71 -9.95
CA VAL A 478 25.41 -11.10 -9.49
C VAL A 478 26.63 -11.37 -8.63
N GLN A 479 26.44 -11.33 -7.32
CA GLN A 479 27.47 -11.65 -6.33
C GLN A 479 26.89 -12.55 -5.23
N PRO A 480 27.72 -13.34 -4.52
CA PRO A 480 27.20 -14.30 -3.53
C PRO A 480 26.54 -13.64 -2.32
N VAL A 481 26.91 -12.42 -2.00
CA VAL A 481 26.38 -11.66 -0.84
C VAL A 481 26.40 -10.17 -1.18
N PHE A 482 25.33 -9.46 -0.80
CA PHE A 482 25.28 -8.01 -0.81
C PHE A 482 25.16 -7.51 0.63
N GLU A 483 26.02 -6.58 1.04
CA GLU A 483 26.09 -6.10 2.41
C GLU A 483 25.33 -4.78 2.57
N VAL A 484 24.52 -4.70 3.61
CA VAL A 484 23.78 -3.50 4.00
C VAL A 484 23.99 -3.20 5.49
N TYR A 485 23.82 -1.97 5.87
CA TYR A 485 23.92 -1.53 7.26
C TYR A 485 22.55 -1.16 7.80
N VAL A 486 22.23 -1.64 9.00
CA VAL A 486 21.05 -1.23 9.74
C VAL A 486 21.48 -0.45 10.98
N SER A 487 20.92 0.71 11.20
CA SER A 487 21.17 1.54 12.38
C SER A 487 19.87 2.04 12.99
N SER A 488 19.83 2.12 14.33
CA SER A 488 18.74 2.81 15.03
C SER A 488 18.92 4.33 14.86
N ILE A 489 17.84 5.03 14.51
CA ILE A 489 17.83 6.48 14.37
C ILE A 489 17.67 7.13 15.74
N ASP A 490 16.86 6.53 16.61
CA ASP A 490 16.45 7.11 17.90
C ASP A 490 17.41 6.74 19.04
N GLY A 491 18.20 5.66 18.91
CA GLY A 491 18.97 5.08 20.02
C GLY A 491 20.49 5.22 19.96
N GLY A 492 21.09 5.83 18.94
CA GLY A 492 22.55 6.01 18.83
C GLY A 492 23.35 4.69 18.79
N GLN A 493 22.71 3.56 18.49
CA GLN A 493 23.37 2.25 18.39
C GLN A 493 24.30 2.18 17.18
N ALA A 494 25.37 1.40 17.33
CA ALA A 494 26.31 1.15 16.24
C ALA A 494 25.60 0.53 15.03
N LYS A 495 26.05 0.91 13.81
CA LYS A 495 25.59 0.30 12.57
C LYS A 495 25.85 -1.21 12.59
N GLN A 496 24.81 -1.98 12.37
CA GLN A 496 24.90 -3.45 12.26
C GLN A 496 24.95 -3.85 10.79
N LEU A 497 25.96 -4.66 10.44
CA LEU A 497 26.10 -5.23 9.10
C LEU A 497 25.13 -6.40 8.94
N VAL A 498 24.34 -6.38 7.85
CA VAL A 498 23.42 -7.45 7.46
C VAL A 498 23.80 -7.94 6.06
N SER A 499 24.01 -9.24 5.93
CA SER A 499 24.33 -9.88 4.66
C SER A 499 23.06 -10.36 3.97
N LEU A 500 22.80 -9.82 2.79
CA LEU A 500 21.69 -10.23 1.93
C LEU A 500 22.20 -11.27 0.92
N ARG A 501 21.38 -12.28 0.64
CA ARG A 501 21.69 -13.36 -0.32
C ARG A 501 20.88 -13.18 -1.60
N PRO A 502 21.42 -13.56 -2.77
CA PRO A 502 20.69 -13.43 -4.02
C PRO A 502 19.43 -14.29 -4.03
N ASP A 503 18.33 -13.70 -4.45
CA ASP A 503 17.12 -14.45 -4.77
C ASP A 503 17.30 -15.12 -6.14
N LYS A 504 17.36 -16.45 -6.15
CA LYS A 504 17.69 -17.23 -7.35
C LYS A 504 16.81 -17.01 -8.58
N PRO A 505 15.50 -16.72 -8.46
CA PRO A 505 14.66 -16.44 -9.63
C PRO A 505 14.90 -15.07 -10.28
N GLN A 506 15.47 -14.09 -9.54
CA GLN A 506 15.62 -12.71 -10.03
C GLN A 506 17.06 -12.20 -9.87
N PRO A 507 17.85 -12.16 -10.96
CA PRO A 507 19.18 -11.58 -10.92
C PRO A 507 19.14 -10.13 -10.42
N GLY A 508 20.10 -9.77 -9.55
CA GLY A 508 20.17 -8.42 -8.97
C GLY A 508 19.27 -8.19 -7.76
N LEU A 509 18.37 -9.12 -7.43
CA LEU A 509 17.60 -9.07 -6.20
C LEU A 509 18.30 -9.85 -5.09
N TYR A 510 18.45 -9.21 -3.93
CA TYR A 510 19.01 -9.78 -2.71
C TYR A 510 18.01 -9.68 -1.58
N GLU A 511 17.98 -10.71 -0.75
CA GLU A 511 17.08 -10.83 0.40
C GLU A 511 17.87 -11.18 1.66
N GLY A 512 17.46 -10.64 2.80
CA GLY A 512 17.99 -10.97 4.11
C GLY A 512 17.02 -10.63 5.23
N TYR A 513 17.41 -11.01 6.44
CA TYR A 513 16.59 -10.85 7.62
C TYR A 513 17.33 -10.08 8.70
N PHE A 514 16.63 -9.21 9.39
CA PHE A 514 17.11 -8.45 10.52
C PHE A 514 16.14 -8.58 11.69
N ALA A 515 16.66 -8.89 12.87
CA ALA A 515 15.88 -8.92 14.11
C ALA A 515 16.23 -7.66 14.92
N PRO A 516 15.32 -6.67 15.03
CA PRO A 516 15.56 -5.45 15.77
C PRO A 516 15.60 -5.74 17.28
N PRO A 517 16.62 -5.24 18.01
CA PRO A 517 16.72 -5.48 19.46
C PRO A 517 15.72 -4.65 20.27
N ASP A 518 15.34 -3.47 19.81
CA ASP A 518 14.53 -2.51 20.54
C ASP A 518 13.48 -1.84 19.63
N PRO A 519 12.37 -1.31 20.21
CA PRO A 519 11.45 -0.46 19.46
C PRO A 519 12.12 0.86 19.07
N GLY A 520 11.74 1.42 17.92
CA GLY A 520 12.28 2.67 17.40
C GLY A 520 12.29 2.74 15.89
N ARG A 521 12.86 3.80 15.36
CA ARG A 521 13.07 3.96 13.92
C ARG A 521 14.43 3.42 13.53
N TYR A 522 14.45 2.67 12.45
CA TYR A 522 15.65 2.07 11.90
C TYR A 522 15.89 2.55 10.48
N ARG A 523 17.15 2.71 10.15
CA ARG A 523 17.61 3.06 8.81
C ARG A 523 18.43 1.91 8.23
N LEU A 524 18.03 1.48 7.04
CA LEU A 524 18.76 0.54 6.20
C LEU A 524 19.57 1.34 5.19
N GLU A 525 20.85 1.09 5.10
CA GLU A 525 21.79 1.82 4.23
C GLU A 525 22.63 0.82 3.42
N ALA A 526 22.87 1.13 2.15
CA ALA A 526 23.86 0.47 1.33
C ALA A 526 24.86 1.49 0.80
N ASN A 527 26.15 1.16 0.89
CA ASN A 527 27.22 1.96 0.34
C ASN A 527 27.84 1.24 -0.85
N GLU A 528 27.96 1.91 -1.96
CA GLU A 528 28.77 1.42 -3.08
C GLU A 528 30.25 1.72 -2.83
N ASN A 529 31.16 0.92 -3.41
CA ASN A 529 32.60 0.84 -3.14
C ASN A 529 33.40 2.15 -3.09
N ASP A 530 32.80 3.31 -3.26
CA ASP A 530 33.48 4.61 -3.25
C ASP A 530 32.63 5.76 -2.68
N GLN A 531 32.18 5.64 -1.45
CA GLN A 531 31.68 6.73 -0.55
C GLN A 531 30.71 7.80 -1.09
N ARG A 532 30.32 7.79 -2.38
CA ARG A 532 29.47 8.82 -3.00
C ARG A 532 28.04 8.40 -3.31
N VAL A 533 27.73 7.12 -3.22
CA VAL A 533 26.43 6.58 -3.57
C VAL A 533 25.87 5.80 -2.39
N SER A 534 24.98 6.39 -1.63
CA SER A 534 24.28 5.71 -0.54
C SER A 534 22.78 5.61 -0.86
N SER A 535 22.25 4.40 -0.89
CA SER A 535 20.80 4.19 -0.87
C SER A 535 20.36 4.00 0.57
N THR A 536 19.26 4.62 0.95
CA THR A 536 18.71 4.50 2.29
C THR A 536 17.21 4.23 2.24
N THR A 537 16.74 3.37 3.13
CA THR A 537 15.30 3.26 3.43
C THR A 537 15.11 3.17 4.93
N GLU A 538 13.94 3.60 5.42
CA GLU A 538 13.65 3.61 6.84
C GLU A 538 12.40 2.77 7.12
N PHE A 539 12.41 2.11 8.28
CA PHE A 539 11.27 1.36 8.79
C PHE A 539 11.16 1.55 10.30
N GLN A 540 9.97 1.33 10.80
CA GLN A 540 9.66 1.48 12.22
C GLN A 540 9.52 0.11 12.89
N VAL A 541 10.05 -0.01 14.07
CA VAL A 541 9.79 -1.13 14.98
C VAL A 541 8.99 -0.57 16.15
N ALA A 542 7.76 -1.02 16.27
CA ALA A 542 6.84 -0.56 17.31
C ALA A 542 6.51 -1.70 18.28
N ASP A 543 6.39 -1.36 19.53
CA ASP A 543 5.78 -2.26 20.52
C ASP A 543 4.25 -2.26 20.27
N VAL A 544 3.84 -2.95 19.22
CA VAL A 544 2.42 -3.08 18.87
C VAL A 544 1.85 -4.25 19.65
N ARG A 545 1.47 -4.00 20.89
CA ARG A 545 0.65 -4.96 21.64
C ARG A 545 -0.76 -4.96 21.02
N GLN A 546 -0.97 -5.85 20.08
CA GLN A 546 -2.23 -5.99 19.34
C GLN A 546 -3.40 -6.31 20.30
N GLU A 547 -3.11 -6.88 21.45
CA GLU A 547 -4.07 -7.16 22.52
C GLU A 547 -4.63 -5.88 23.18
N LEU A 548 -3.86 -4.78 23.19
CA LEU A 548 -4.31 -3.52 23.78
C LEU A 548 -5.08 -2.62 22.80
N ILE A 549 -5.18 -3.03 21.56
CA ILE A 549 -5.94 -2.30 20.52
C ILE A 549 -7.42 -2.70 20.54
N ASP A 550 -7.70 -4.01 20.75
CA ASP A 550 -9.06 -4.53 20.89
C ASP A 550 -9.29 -4.88 22.35
N THR A 551 -10.06 -4.06 23.06
CA THR A 551 -10.36 -4.21 24.51
C THR A 551 -11.68 -4.92 24.78
N ASP A 552 -12.47 -5.22 23.74
CA ASP A 552 -13.79 -5.85 23.83
C ASP A 552 -13.70 -7.36 23.96
N MET A 553 -14.28 -7.93 25.00
CA MET A 553 -14.40 -9.39 25.12
C MET A 553 -15.28 -9.97 24.00
N SER A 554 -14.78 -10.96 23.27
CA SER A 554 -15.50 -11.66 22.20
C SER A 554 -16.27 -12.87 22.71
N LEU A 555 -17.39 -12.64 23.38
CA LEU A 555 -18.26 -13.71 23.89
C LEU A 555 -18.75 -14.64 22.77
N ALA A 556 -19.04 -14.08 21.59
CA ALA A 556 -19.48 -14.86 20.43
C ALA A 556 -18.41 -15.86 19.97
N HIS A 557 -17.12 -15.49 20.01
CA HIS A 557 -16.03 -16.38 19.65
C HIS A 557 -15.85 -17.50 20.68
N LEU A 558 -15.91 -17.17 21.97
CA LEU A 558 -15.86 -18.17 23.05
C LEU A 558 -17.00 -19.18 22.97
N GLN A 559 -18.23 -18.72 22.72
CA GLN A 559 -19.38 -19.59 22.48
C GLN A 559 -19.21 -20.50 21.26
N ARG A 560 -18.63 -19.97 20.19
CA ARG A 560 -18.35 -20.73 18.96
C ARG A 560 -17.33 -21.85 19.22
N ILE A 561 -16.24 -21.54 19.95
CA ILE A 561 -15.24 -22.55 20.36
C ILE A 561 -15.91 -23.68 21.15
N ALA A 562 -16.69 -23.34 22.18
CA ALA A 562 -17.40 -24.32 23.00
C ALA A 562 -18.34 -25.18 22.14
N ASN A 563 -19.15 -24.57 21.28
CA ASN A 563 -20.13 -25.28 20.46
C ASN A 563 -19.46 -26.24 19.45
N LEU A 564 -18.38 -25.79 18.76
CA LEU A 564 -17.69 -26.63 17.77
C LEU A 564 -16.95 -27.82 18.39
N THR A 565 -16.55 -27.72 19.64
CA THR A 565 -15.82 -28.77 20.34
C THR A 565 -16.69 -29.67 21.22
N GLY A 566 -18.00 -29.37 21.34
CA GLY A 566 -18.94 -30.11 22.18
C GLY A 566 -18.85 -29.79 23.68
N GLY A 567 -18.23 -28.64 24.01
CA GLY A 567 -18.17 -28.10 25.38
C GLY A 567 -19.31 -27.11 25.68
N ALA A 568 -19.10 -26.25 26.67
CA ALA A 568 -20.05 -25.21 27.06
C ALA A 568 -19.32 -23.92 27.45
N SER A 569 -19.97 -22.76 27.22
CA SER A 569 -19.48 -21.47 27.73
C SER A 569 -20.08 -21.21 29.12
N LEU A 570 -19.22 -21.07 30.12
CA LEU A 570 -19.59 -20.92 31.52
C LEU A 570 -19.57 -19.43 31.87
N GLY A 571 -20.73 -18.88 32.30
CA GLY A 571 -20.76 -17.52 32.85
C GLY A 571 -20.22 -17.50 34.27
N ILE A 572 -19.32 -16.55 34.57
CA ILE A 572 -18.98 -16.22 35.97
C ILE A 572 -20.18 -15.42 36.53
N ARG A 573 -20.84 -16.00 37.55
CA ARG A 573 -21.92 -15.31 38.30
C ARG A 573 -21.34 -14.38 39.34
#